data_a4ad767ed4c2a887dcfdba8d2b075af5
#
_entry.id   a4ad767ed4c2a887dcfdba8d2b075af5
#
_cell.length_a   1.000
_cell.length_b   1.000
_cell.length_c   1.000
_cell.angle_alpha   90.00
_cell.angle_beta   90.00
_cell.angle_gamma   90.00
#
_symmetry.space_group_name_H-M   'P 1'
#
loop_
_entity.id
_entity.type
_entity.pdbx_description
1 polymer ?
#
loop_
_entity_poly.entity_id
_entity_poly.type
_entity_poly.pdbx_seq_one_letter_code
_entity_poly.pdbx_strand_id
1 'polypeptide(L)'
;TDEEIIAAAKLAAAHDFILEQPEGYNTRVGENGVKLSGGQRQRISIARAMLKNAPILLLDEATSALDTNSERLVQSALERLQQGKTTIVVAHRLSTIIGADIIYVMVDGRIVESGNHTTLLAKGGVYARLYGNLLKETA
;
A
#
# COMPACT_ATOMS: atom_id res chain seq x y z
N THR A 1 -8.10 14.04 18.15
CA THR A 1 -8.15 15.51 18.06
C THR A 1 -7.99 15.94 16.60
N ASP A 2 -8.39 17.18 16.27
CA ASP A 2 -8.22 17.75 14.92
C ASP A 2 -6.74 17.87 14.54
N GLU A 3 -5.90 18.15 15.52
CA GLU A 3 -4.45 18.22 15.34
C GLU A 3 -3.85 16.87 14.90
N GLU A 4 -4.29 15.77 15.50
CA GLU A 4 -3.86 14.40 15.12
C GLU A 4 -4.34 14.04 13.70
N ILE A 5 -5.57 14.44 13.35
CA ILE A 5 -6.13 14.24 12.01
C ILE A 5 -5.30 14.98 10.97
N ILE A 6 -4.99 16.27 11.23
CA ILE A 6 -4.17 17.08 10.33
C ILE A 6 -2.75 16.51 10.21
N ALA A 7 -2.15 16.07 11.32
CA ALA A 7 -0.81 15.45 11.31
C ALA A 7 -0.79 14.17 10.47
N ALA A 8 -1.77 13.28 10.65
CA ALA A 8 -1.89 12.05 9.85
C ALA A 8 -2.12 12.36 8.36
N ALA A 9 -2.94 13.35 8.03
CA ALA A 9 -3.19 13.78 6.66
C ALA A 9 -1.91 14.34 5.98
N LYS A 10 -1.10 15.11 6.70
CA LYS A 10 0.20 15.60 6.21
C LYS A 10 1.16 14.46 5.94
N LEU A 11 1.28 13.50 6.86
CA LEU A 11 2.14 12.33 6.68
C LEU A 11 1.73 11.47 5.48
N ALA A 12 0.44 11.39 5.21
CA ALA A 12 -0.12 10.67 4.06
C ALA A 12 -0.16 11.49 2.77
N ALA A 13 0.41 12.70 2.75
CA ALA A 13 0.33 13.65 1.63
C ALA A 13 -1.12 13.95 1.17
N ALA A 14 -2.05 13.97 2.13
CA ALA A 14 -3.47 14.22 1.88
C ALA A 14 -3.90 15.65 2.23
N HIS A 15 -3.15 16.33 3.08
CA HIS A 15 -3.51 17.63 3.63
C HIS A 15 -3.84 18.69 2.57
N ASP A 16 -2.98 18.86 1.59
CA ASP A 16 -3.08 19.94 0.60
C ASP A 16 -4.35 19.81 -0.24
N PHE A 17 -4.59 18.64 -0.84
CA PHE A 17 -5.81 18.45 -1.63
C PHE A 17 -7.10 18.45 -0.79
N ILE A 18 -7.03 18.16 0.53
CA ILE A 18 -8.18 18.30 1.43
C ILE A 18 -8.51 19.78 1.60
N LEU A 19 -7.51 20.65 1.76
CA LEU A 19 -7.73 22.09 1.87
C LEU A 19 -8.28 22.74 0.59
N GLU A 20 -8.00 22.15 -0.57
CA GLU A 20 -8.57 22.57 -1.86
C GLU A 20 -10.07 22.25 -2.01
N GLN A 21 -10.62 21.41 -1.13
CA GLN A 21 -12.05 21.08 -1.16
C GLN A 21 -12.90 22.23 -0.60
N PRO A 22 -14.18 22.37 -1.04
CA PRO A 22 -15.04 23.51 -0.67
C PRO A 22 -15.17 23.76 0.84
N GLU A 23 -15.19 22.70 1.66
CA GLU A 23 -15.31 22.76 3.12
C GLU A 23 -14.08 22.16 3.83
N GLY A 24 -12.94 22.03 3.12
CA GLY A 24 -11.71 21.43 3.65
C GLY A 24 -11.97 20.06 4.26
N TYR A 25 -11.57 19.87 5.52
CA TYR A 25 -11.75 18.63 6.28
C TYR A 25 -13.22 18.24 6.54
N ASN A 26 -14.13 19.18 6.44
CA ASN A 26 -15.57 18.95 6.63
C ASN A 26 -16.28 18.58 5.33
N THR A 27 -15.57 18.57 4.21
CA THR A 27 -16.14 18.26 2.90
C THR A 27 -16.69 16.84 2.89
N ARG A 28 -17.95 16.70 2.49
CA ARG A 28 -18.59 15.39 2.30
C ARG A 28 -18.07 14.74 1.02
N VAL A 29 -17.55 13.52 1.16
CA VAL A 29 -17.00 12.74 0.04
C VAL A 29 -17.79 11.45 -0.17
N GLY A 30 -17.82 10.93 -1.41
CA GLY A 30 -18.52 9.70 -1.76
C GLY A 30 -19.64 9.90 -2.77
N GLU A 31 -20.62 8.99 -2.81
CA GLU A 31 -21.70 8.99 -3.83
C GLU A 31 -22.51 10.31 -3.85
N ASN A 32 -22.76 10.92 -2.69
CA ASN A 32 -23.52 12.17 -2.52
C ASN A 32 -22.61 13.38 -2.19
N GLY A 33 -21.31 13.29 -2.50
CA GLY A 33 -20.33 14.35 -2.20
C GLY A 33 -19.31 14.52 -3.33
N VAL A 34 -18.20 15.17 -2.98
CA VAL A 34 -17.10 15.38 -3.92
C VAL A 34 -16.47 14.05 -4.34
N LYS A 35 -16.23 13.88 -5.65
CA LYS A 35 -15.53 12.71 -6.19
C LYS A 35 -14.03 12.91 -6.08
N LEU A 36 -13.37 12.02 -5.35
CA LEU A 36 -11.92 11.97 -5.23
C LEU A 36 -11.29 11.06 -6.29
N SER A 37 -10.06 11.35 -6.71
CA SER A 37 -9.26 10.44 -7.54
C SER A 37 -8.93 9.15 -6.77
N GLY A 38 -8.50 8.09 -7.48
CA GLY A 38 -8.04 6.85 -6.86
C GLY A 38 -6.91 7.08 -5.85
N GLY A 39 -5.90 7.86 -6.22
CA GLY A 39 -4.77 8.21 -5.36
C GLY A 39 -5.16 9.07 -4.16
N GLN A 40 -6.11 9.98 -4.31
CA GLN A 40 -6.64 10.78 -3.19
C GLN A 40 -7.38 9.89 -2.17
N ARG A 41 -8.26 8.99 -2.65
CA ARG A 41 -8.94 8.02 -1.76
C ARG A 41 -7.95 7.14 -1.01
N GLN A 42 -6.91 6.65 -1.68
CA GLN A 42 -5.90 5.78 -1.10
C GLN A 42 -5.09 6.52 -0.02
N ARG A 43 -4.68 7.77 -0.26
CA ARG A 43 -3.98 8.59 0.73
C ARG A 43 -4.84 8.91 1.96
N ILE A 44 -6.14 9.13 1.80
CA ILE A 44 -7.07 9.26 2.95
C ILE A 44 -7.15 7.95 3.74
N SER A 45 -7.22 6.80 3.07
CA SER A 45 -7.23 5.50 3.74
C SER A 45 -5.94 5.26 4.53
N ILE A 46 -4.79 5.65 3.98
CA ILE A 46 -3.49 5.60 4.68
C ILE A 46 -3.49 6.53 5.90
N ALA A 47 -3.96 7.78 5.77
CA ALA A 47 -4.07 8.71 6.88
C ALA A 47 -4.93 8.15 8.03
N ARG A 48 -6.05 7.52 7.70
CA ARG A 48 -6.91 6.83 8.69
C ARG A 48 -6.19 5.67 9.39
N ALA A 49 -5.39 4.90 8.65
CA ALA A 49 -4.60 3.82 9.23
C ALA A 49 -3.47 4.35 10.14
N MET A 50 -2.84 5.48 9.76
CA MET A 50 -1.85 6.17 10.60
C MET A 50 -2.47 6.65 11.91
N LEU A 51 -3.65 7.28 11.83
CA LEU A 51 -4.37 7.77 13.00
C LEU A 51 -4.76 6.64 13.96
N LYS A 52 -5.20 5.49 13.41
CA LYS A 52 -5.51 4.29 14.20
C LYS A 52 -4.30 3.70 14.89
N ASN A 53 -3.12 3.84 14.32
CA ASN A 53 -1.83 3.41 14.83
C ASN A 53 -1.77 1.94 15.31
N ALA A 54 -2.39 1.03 14.59
CA ALA A 54 -2.37 -0.39 14.91
C ALA A 54 -0.95 -0.98 14.74
N PRO A 55 -0.50 -1.92 15.61
CA PRO A 55 0.83 -2.53 15.53
C PRO A 55 0.98 -3.52 14.37
N ILE A 56 -0.13 -4.04 13.85
CA ILE A 56 -0.18 -4.96 12.71
C ILE A 56 -0.97 -4.31 11.58
N LEU A 57 -0.39 -4.32 10.38
CA LEU A 57 -1.00 -3.81 9.16
C LEU A 57 -1.28 -4.95 8.19
N LEU A 58 -2.46 -4.92 7.60
CA LEU A 58 -2.81 -5.77 6.46
C LEU A 58 -2.97 -4.86 5.24
N LEU A 59 -2.15 -5.09 4.22
CA LEU A 59 -2.18 -4.34 2.98
C LEU A 59 -2.52 -5.27 1.83
N ASP A 60 -3.54 -4.88 1.07
CA ASP A 60 -3.83 -5.47 -0.23
C ASP A 60 -3.40 -4.45 -1.29
N GLU A 61 -2.35 -4.77 -2.04
CA GLU A 61 -1.87 -3.93 -3.13
C GLU A 61 -2.83 -4.02 -4.32
N ALA A 62 -4.01 -3.37 -4.21
CA ALA A 62 -4.86 -3.20 -5.36
C ALA A 62 -4.14 -2.32 -6.40
N THR A 63 -3.91 -2.87 -7.58
CA THR A 63 -3.38 -2.16 -8.75
C THR A 63 -4.44 -1.25 -9.34
N SER A 64 -4.79 -0.16 -8.65
CA SER A 64 -5.50 0.92 -9.31
C SER A 64 -4.51 1.61 -10.23
N ALA A 65 -4.86 1.82 -11.50
CA ALA A 65 -4.08 2.61 -12.43
C ALA A 65 -4.00 4.05 -11.90
N LEU A 66 -2.94 4.34 -11.15
CA LEU A 66 -2.60 5.68 -10.67
C LEU A 66 -1.65 6.33 -11.68
N ASP A 67 -1.77 7.65 -11.84
CA ASP A 67 -0.71 8.39 -12.51
C ASP A 67 0.59 8.31 -11.69
N THR A 68 1.73 8.45 -12.36
CA THR A 68 3.07 8.27 -11.75
C THR A 68 3.31 9.13 -10.52
N ASN A 69 2.79 10.37 -10.49
CA ASN A 69 2.96 11.26 -9.35
C ASN A 69 2.14 10.80 -8.15
N SER A 70 0.88 10.45 -8.36
CA SER A 70 0.00 9.89 -7.33
C SER A 70 0.55 8.58 -6.78
N GLU A 71 1.10 7.72 -7.64
CA GLU A 71 1.72 6.47 -7.23
C GLU A 71 2.91 6.70 -6.29
N ARG A 72 3.81 7.63 -6.61
CA ARG A 72 4.96 8.00 -5.77
C ARG A 72 4.52 8.52 -4.40
N LEU A 73 3.49 9.36 -4.35
CA LEU A 73 2.97 9.91 -3.08
C LEU A 73 2.35 8.81 -2.22
N VAL A 74 1.57 7.92 -2.81
CA VAL A 74 0.97 6.76 -2.12
C VAL A 74 2.07 5.83 -1.59
N GLN A 75 3.09 5.51 -2.39
CA GLN A 75 4.19 4.65 -1.99
C GLN A 75 4.95 5.24 -0.79
N SER A 76 5.32 6.53 -0.85
CA SER A 76 5.99 7.22 0.26
C SER A 76 5.14 7.24 1.54
N ALA A 77 3.82 7.40 1.43
CA ALA A 77 2.90 7.36 2.56
C ALA A 77 2.82 5.94 3.17
N LEU A 78 2.78 4.89 2.32
CA LEU A 78 2.79 3.50 2.78
C LEU A 78 4.09 3.14 3.51
N GLU A 79 5.25 3.55 3.00
CA GLU A 79 6.54 3.33 3.66
C GLU A 79 6.57 3.94 5.06
N ARG A 80 6.04 5.17 5.22
CA ARG A 80 5.92 5.81 6.54
C ARG A 80 4.96 5.07 7.46
N LEU A 81 3.82 4.60 6.94
CA LEU A 81 2.83 3.86 7.71
C LEU A 81 3.42 2.54 8.26
N GLN A 82 4.28 1.88 7.51
CA GLN A 82 4.87 0.58 7.85
C GLN A 82 5.99 0.66 8.90
N GLN A 83 6.60 1.83 9.09
CA GLN A 83 7.73 1.99 9.99
C GLN A 83 7.40 1.52 11.42
N GLY A 84 8.23 0.59 11.94
CA GLY A 84 8.08 0.03 13.29
C GLY A 84 6.86 -0.88 13.49
N LYS A 85 6.25 -1.40 12.42
CA LYS A 85 5.06 -2.24 12.47
C LYS A 85 5.28 -3.57 11.77
N THR A 86 4.55 -4.58 12.20
CA THR A 86 4.44 -5.84 11.46
C THR A 86 3.47 -5.65 10.31
N THR A 87 3.95 -5.83 9.08
CA THR A 87 3.12 -5.64 7.88
C THR A 87 2.97 -6.94 7.11
N ILE A 88 1.73 -7.32 6.83
CA ILE A 88 1.39 -8.44 5.96
C ILE A 88 0.82 -7.84 4.67
N VAL A 89 1.42 -8.18 3.54
CA VAL A 89 1.07 -7.60 2.24
C VAL A 89 0.68 -8.70 1.27
N VAL A 90 -0.48 -8.54 0.62
CA VAL A 90 -0.77 -9.27 -0.62
C VAL A 90 -0.13 -8.47 -1.75
N ALA A 91 1.06 -8.92 -2.20
CA ALA A 91 1.91 -8.13 -3.08
C ALA A 91 1.68 -8.46 -4.56
N HIS A 92 1.57 -7.40 -5.37
CA HIS A 92 1.49 -7.46 -6.82
C HIS A 92 2.67 -6.74 -7.50
N ARG A 93 3.56 -6.13 -6.71
CA ARG A 93 4.75 -5.41 -7.21
C ARG A 93 6.02 -6.17 -6.86
N LEU A 94 6.92 -6.27 -7.83
CA LEU A 94 8.21 -6.93 -7.63
C LEU A 94 9.03 -6.30 -6.50
N SER A 95 9.02 -4.97 -6.38
CA SER A 95 9.77 -4.26 -5.33
C SER A 95 9.30 -4.64 -3.91
N THR A 96 8.00 -4.77 -3.71
CA THR A 96 7.42 -5.22 -2.42
C THR A 96 7.84 -6.64 -2.09
N ILE A 97 7.79 -7.55 -3.09
CA ILE A 97 8.15 -8.96 -2.91
C ILE A 97 9.63 -9.10 -2.58
N ILE A 98 10.51 -8.42 -3.33
CA ILE A 98 11.97 -8.49 -3.12
C ILE A 98 12.37 -7.93 -1.75
N GLY A 99 11.71 -6.86 -1.31
CA GLY A 99 12.01 -6.18 -0.04
C GLY A 99 11.40 -6.82 1.20
N ALA A 100 10.60 -7.88 1.06
CA ALA A 100 9.97 -8.54 2.19
C ALA A 100 10.97 -9.38 3.02
N ASP A 101 10.86 -9.31 4.35
CA ASP A 101 11.66 -10.13 5.26
C ASP A 101 11.34 -11.62 5.10
N ILE A 102 10.06 -11.95 4.95
CA ILE A 102 9.55 -13.31 4.72
C ILE A 102 8.47 -13.28 3.63
N ILE A 103 8.59 -14.20 2.68
CA ILE A 103 7.62 -14.43 1.63
C ILE A 103 6.94 -15.78 1.89
N TYR A 104 5.62 -15.80 1.88
CA TYR A 104 4.81 -17.01 1.90
C TYR A 104 4.19 -17.21 0.52
N VAL A 105 4.50 -18.33 -0.12
CA VAL A 105 3.91 -18.72 -1.40
C VAL A 105 2.71 -19.60 -1.14
N MET A 106 1.55 -19.20 -1.64
CA MET A 106 0.29 -19.91 -1.44
C MET A 106 -0.19 -20.53 -2.74
N VAL A 107 -0.64 -21.78 -2.67
CA VAL A 107 -1.33 -22.51 -3.76
C VAL A 107 -2.53 -23.22 -3.14
N ASP A 108 -3.70 -23.05 -3.73
CA ASP A 108 -4.94 -23.67 -3.28
C ASP A 108 -5.21 -23.49 -1.77
N GLY A 109 -4.97 -22.27 -1.25
CA GLY A 109 -5.19 -21.94 0.16
C GLY A 109 -4.16 -22.50 1.13
N ARG A 110 -3.04 -23.07 0.64
CA ARG A 110 -1.98 -23.65 1.47
C ARG A 110 -0.65 -22.97 1.21
N ILE A 111 0.15 -22.79 2.26
CA ILE A 111 1.53 -22.32 2.13
C ILE A 111 2.38 -23.50 1.64
N VAL A 112 2.94 -23.36 0.44
CA VAL A 112 3.79 -24.38 -0.20
C VAL A 112 5.28 -24.06 -0.11
N GLU A 113 5.65 -22.79 0.01
CA GLU A 113 7.02 -22.31 0.20
C GLU A 113 7.04 -21.12 1.14
N SER A 114 8.13 -20.99 1.91
CA SER A 114 8.40 -19.80 2.73
C SER A 114 9.90 -19.52 2.77
N GLY A 115 10.25 -18.24 2.84
CA GLY A 115 11.64 -17.76 2.89
C GLY A 115 11.76 -16.34 2.40
N ASN A 116 12.98 -15.85 2.21
CA ASN A 116 13.24 -14.57 1.56
C ASN A 116 13.41 -14.75 0.04
N HIS A 117 13.46 -13.62 -0.68
CA HIS A 117 13.61 -13.61 -2.14
C HIS A 117 14.78 -14.48 -2.62
N THR A 118 15.97 -14.31 -2.04
CA THR A 118 17.19 -15.01 -2.48
C THR A 118 17.07 -16.52 -2.29
N THR A 119 16.61 -16.95 -1.12
CA THR A 119 16.50 -18.39 -0.81
C THR A 119 15.44 -19.10 -1.66
N LEU A 120 14.29 -18.45 -1.87
CA LEU A 120 13.20 -19.00 -2.67
C LEU A 120 13.54 -19.03 -4.16
N LEU A 121 14.28 -18.03 -4.65
CA LEU A 121 14.75 -18.02 -6.04
C LEU A 121 15.77 -19.14 -6.30
N ALA A 122 16.73 -19.34 -5.39
CA ALA A 122 17.73 -20.40 -5.47
C ALA A 122 17.10 -21.80 -5.42
N LYS A 123 15.98 -21.95 -4.71
CA LYS A 123 15.23 -23.22 -4.64
C LYS A 123 14.64 -23.67 -5.98
N GLY A 124 14.38 -22.72 -6.91
CA GLY A 124 13.83 -23.02 -8.25
C GLY A 124 12.40 -23.57 -8.23
N GLY A 125 11.63 -23.34 -7.17
CA GLY A 125 10.30 -23.88 -6.97
C GLY A 125 9.17 -23.04 -7.57
N VAL A 126 8.01 -23.02 -6.89
CA VAL A 126 6.83 -22.27 -7.30
C VAL A 126 7.11 -20.77 -7.32
N TYR A 127 7.82 -20.28 -6.30
CA TYR A 127 8.22 -18.86 -6.23
C TYR A 127 9.01 -18.42 -7.46
N ALA A 128 10.05 -19.16 -7.83
CA ALA A 128 10.91 -18.81 -8.96
C ALA A 128 10.13 -18.73 -10.28
N ARG A 129 9.15 -19.61 -10.49
CA ARG A 129 8.25 -19.56 -11.65
C ARG A 129 7.34 -18.35 -11.66
N LEU A 130 6.70 -18.04 -10.50
CA LEU A 130 5.84 -16.85 -10.37
C LEU A 130 6.63 -15.57 -10.57
N TYR A 131 7.82 -15.48 -9.99
CA TYR A 131 8.72 -14.34 -10.16
C TYR A 131 9.12 -14.13 -11.62
N GLY A 132 9.46 -15.22 -12.34
CA GLY A 132 9.79 -15.17 -13.76
C GLY A 132 8.64 -14.69 -14.64
N ASN A 133 7.40 -15.01 -14.29
CA ASN A 133 6.22 -14.52 -15.00
C ASN A 133 5.99 -13.03 -14.75
N LEU A 134 6.09 -12.58 -13.49
CA LEU A 134 5.96 -11.15 -13.14
C LEU A 134 7.01 -10.27 -13.84
N LEU A 135 8.25 -10.76 -14.00
CA LEU A 135 9.29 -10.06 -14.74
C LEU A 135 8.92 -9.85 -16.21
N LYS A 136 8.25 -10.83 -16.84
CA LYS A 136 7.82 -10.73 -18.24
C LYS A 136 6.67 -9.77 -18.45
N GLU A 137 5.80 -9.59 -17.44
CA GLU A 137 4.67 -8.66 -17.49
C GLU A 137 5.11 -7.20 -17.28
N THR A 138 6.28 -6.98 -16.65
CA THR A 138 6.82 -5.65 -16.35
C THR A 138 7.89 -5.18 -17.34
N ALA A 139 8.32 -6.01 -18.27
CA ALA A 139 9.31 -5.72 -19.32
C ALA A 139 8.64 -5.26 -20.62
#